data_ca90ea47f67e9926240a356d54cf7256
#
_entry.id   ca90ea47f67e9926240a356d54cf7256
#
_cell.length_a   1.000
_cell.length_b   1.000
_cell.length_c   1.000
_cell.angle_alpha   90.00
_cell.angle_beta   90.00
_cell.angle_gamma   90.00
#
_symmetry.space_group_name_H-M   'P 1'
#
loop_
_entity.id
_entity.type
_entity.pdbx_description
1 polymer ?
#
loop_
_entity_poly.entity_id
_entity_poly.type
_entity_poly.pdbx_seq_one_letter_code
_entity_poly.pdbx_strand_id
1 'polypeptide(L)'
;MNKARENRNLIVGLDIGTSKIVAIVAEVIPEGGFEVIGLGSHPSRGLKKGVVANIETTVNAIQRALEEAELMADCKINEVYTGIAGSHIKGFNSDGMVPIKDKEVTEKDVERVMEAAKAVNIPADQQILHILNQEFIIDGQEDVREPVGMSGI
;
A
#
# COMPACT_ATOMS: atom_id res chain seq x y z
N MET A 1 -36.76 -6.37 -9.42
CA MET A 1 -35.37 -5.83 -9.24
C MET A 1 -34.89 -6.19 -7.85
N ASN A 2 -33.85 -6.98 -7.77
CA ASN A 2 -33.48 -7.76 -6.59
C ASN A 2 -32.70 -6.92 -5.57
N LYS A 3 -33.32 -6.59 -4.42
CA LYS A 3 -32.67 -5.95 -3.25
C LYS A 3 -31.51 -6.75 -2.64
N ALA A 4 -31.33 -8.01 -3.04
CA ALA A 4 -30.22 -8.87 -2.57
C ALA A 4 -28.86 -8.51 -3.18
N ARG A 5 -28.79 -7.67 -4.20
CA ARG A 5 -27.56 -7.28 -4.89
C ARG A 5 -26.83 -6.07 -4.26
N GLU A 6 -27.51 -5.29 -3.44
CA GLU A 6 -26.94 -4.06 -2.84
C GLU A 6 -26.12 -4.29 -1.56
N ASN A 7 -26.07 -5.52 -1.03
CA ASN A 7 -25.43 -5.80 0.27
C ASN A 7 -24.29 -6.83 0.19
N ARG A 8 -23.65 -6.95 -0.97
CA ARG A 8 -22.48 -7.83 -1.14
C ARG A 8 -21.24 -7.12 -0.62
N ASN A 9 -20.48 -7.76 0.25
CA ASN A 9 -19.20 -7.27 0.71
C ASN A 9 -18.11 -7.64 -0.30
N LEU A 10 -17.93 -6.78 -1.30
CA LEU A 10 -17.00 -7.02 -2.40
C LEU A 10 -15.65 -6.37 -2.15
N ILE A 11 -14.60 -7.08 -2.52
CA ILE A 11 -13.23 -6.58 -2.62
C ILE A 11 -12.76 -6.75 -4.06
N VAL A 12 -12.14 -5.70 -4.60
CA VAL A 12 -11.59 -5.70 -5.95
C VAL A 12 -10.09 -5.46 -5.91
N GLY A 13 -9.32 -6.40 -6.41
CA GLY A 13 -7.89 -6.27 -6.66
C GLY A 13 -7.63 -5.90 -8.11
N LEU A 14 -6.76 -4.91 -8.34
CA LEU A 14 -6.31 -4.50 -9.66
C LEU A 14 -4.80 -4.59 -9.75
N ASP A 15 -4.31 -5.47 -10.60
CA ASP A 15 -2.88 -5.57 -10.94
C ASP A 15 -2.60 -4.88 -12.26
N ILE A 16 -1.82 -3.80 -12.20
CA ILE A 16 -1.42 -3.02 -13.38
C ILE A 16 0.00 -3.46 -13.77
N GLY A 17 0.07 -4.58 -14.48
CA GLY A 17 1.32 -5.20 -14.89
C GLY A 17 1.85 -4.67 -16.23
N THR A 18 3.12 -4.94 -16.51
CA THR A 18 3.78 -4.56 -17.77
C THR A 18 3.26 -5.38 -18.96
N SER A 19 2.90 -6.64 -18.75
CA SER A 19 2.42 -7.55 -19.80
C SER A 19 0.90 -7.58 -19.91
N LYS A 20 0.23 -7.55 -18.75
CA LYS A 20 -1.23 -7.63 -18.66
C LYS A 20 -1.72 -6.81 -17.47
N ILE A 21 -2.98 -6.40 -17.55
CA ILE A 21 -3.74 -5.83 -16.46
C ILE A 21 -4.80 -6.85 -16.07
N VAL A 22 -4.94 -7.11 -14.78
CA VAL A 22 -5.87 -8.09 -14.23
C VAL A 22 -6.73 -7.45 -13.15
N ALA A 23 -8.03 -7.60 -13.26
CA ALA A 23 -8.99 -7.22 -12.22
C ALA A 23 -9.65 -8.49 -11.65
N ILE A 24 -9.68 -8.61 -10.33
CA ILE A 24 -10.32 -9.72 -9.62
C ILE A 24 -11.37 -9.16 -8.69
N VAL A 25 -12.59 -9.64 -8.81
CA VAL A 25 -13.69 -9.35 -7.88
C VAL A 25 -13.89 -10.54 -6.97
N ALA A 26 -13.83 -10.32 -5.68
CA ALA A 26 -14.07 -11.35 -4.68
C ALA A 26 -15.15 -10.89 -3.69
N GLU A 27 -15.94 -11.82 -3.21
CA GLU A 27 -16.90 -11.65 -2.12
C GLU A 27 -16.28 -12.14 -0.81
N VAL A 28 -16.36 -11.31 0.24
CA VAL A 28 -15.90 -11.71 1.58
C VAL A 28 -16.92 -12.64 2.19
N ILE A 29 -16.46 -13.82 2.61
CA ILE A 29 -17.31 -14.85 3.23
C ILE A 29 -17.39 -14.59 4.73
N PRO A 30 -18.60 -14.63 5.37
CA PRO A 30 -18.76 -14.37 6.81
C PRO A 30 -17.92 -15.29 7.71
N GLU A 31 -17.70 -16.53 7.30
CA GLU A 31 -16.88 -17.53 7.98
C GLU A 31 -15.37 -17.30 7.85
N GLY A 32 -14.98 -16.28 7.10
CA GLY A 32 -13.59 -15.92 6.77
C GLY A 32 -13.14 -16.47 5.43
N GLY A 33 -12.40 -15.64 4.69
CA GLY A 33 -11.90 -15.95 3.35
C GLY A 33 -12.60 -15.17 2.26
N PHE A 34 -12.30 -15.52 1.01
CA PHE A 34 -12.83 -14.85 -0.18
C PHE A 34 -13.29 -15.87 -1.21
N GLU A 35 -14.37 -15.57 -1.89
CA GLU A 35 -14.81 -16.28 -3.09
C GLU A 35 -14.62 -15.38 -4.31
N VAL A 36 -13.82 -15.81 -5.28
CA VAL A 36 -13.64 -15.08 -6.53
C VAL A 36 -14.87 -15.25 -7.40
N ILE A 37 -15.53 -14.15 -7.71
CA ILE A 37 -16.79 -14.12 -8.48
C ILE A 37 -16.65 -13.41 -9.84
N GLY A 38 -15.54 -12.74 -10.07
CA GLY A 38 -15.26 -12.06 -11.34
C GLY A 38 -13.78 -11.93 -11.61
N LEU A 39 -13.42 -12.05 -12.87
CA LEU A 39 -12.07 -11.89 -13.37
C LEU A 39 -12.12 -11.18 -14.72
N GLY A 40 -11.30 -10.15 -14.88
CA GLY A 40 -11.04 -9.49 -16.14
C GLY A 40 -9.55 -9.40 -16.41
N SER A 41 -9.15 -9.58 -17.66
CA SER A 41 -7.74 -9.49 -18.06
C SER A 41 -7.60 -8.86 -19.44
N HIS A 42 -6.68 -7.90 -19.54
CA HIS A 42 -6.40 -7.24 -20.81
C HIS A 42 -4.89 -7.05 -21.01
N PRO A 43 -4.36 -7.24 -22.24
CA PRO A 43 -2.96 -6.96 -22.54
C PRO A 43 -2.58 -5.53 -22.17
N SER A 44 -1.45 -5.36 -21.49
CA SER A 44 -0.89 -4.06 -21.13
C SER A 44 0.11 -3.63 -22.21
N ARG A 45 -0.06 -2.43 -22.75
CA ARG A 45 0.83 -1.84 -23.76
C ARG A 45 1.34 -0.46 -23.38
N GLY A 46 0.84 0.10 -22.27
CA GLY A 46 1.17 1.46 -21.82
C GLY A 46 2.27 1.54 -20.78
N LEU A 47 2.81 0.40 -20.30
CA LEU A 47 3.85 0.36 -19.27
C LEU A 47 5.18 -0.16 -19.81
N LYS A 48 6.27 0.38 -19.26
CA LYS A 48 7.64 -0.14 -19.40
C LYS A 48 8.26 -0.35 -18.04
N LYS A 49 8.62 -1.59 -17.69
CA LYS A 49 9.27 -1.94 -16.41
C LYS A 49 8.50 -1.39 -15.19
N GLY A 50 7.17 -1.49 -15.21
CA GLY A 50 6.30 -1.01 -14.14
C GLY A 50 6.01 0.51 -14.17
N VAL A 51 6.61 1.27 -15.08
CA VAL A 51 6.40 2.72 -15.22
C VAL A 51 5.41 2.99 -16.34
N VAL A 52 4.43 3.85 -16.11
CA VAL A 52 3.47 4.27 -17.14
C VAL A 52 4.18 5.11 -18.20
N ALA A 53 4.31 4.58 -19.40
CA ALA A 53 4.90 5.24 -20.55
C ALA A 53 3.85 5.93 -21.43
N ASN A 54 2.61 5.44 -21.43
CA ASN A 54 1.47 6.02 -22.14
C ASN A 54 0.21 5.90 -21.28
N ILE A 55 -0.27 7.04 -20.80
CA ILE A 55 -1.42 7.11 -19.87
C ILE A 55 -2.69 6.63 -20.57
N GLU A 56 -3.00 7.12 -21.75
CA GLU A 56 -4.24 6.79 -22.46
C GLU A 56 -4.36 5.29 -22.75
N THR A 57 -3.29 4.68 -23.28
CA THR A 57 -3.24 3.24 -23.53
C THR A 57 -3.40 2.42 -22.24
N THR A 58 -2.81 2.87 -21.14
CA THR A 58 -2.92 2.22 -19.84
C THR A 58 -4.35 2.32 -19.30
N VAL A 59 -4.95 3.51 -19.35
CA VAL A 59 -6.34 3.74 -18.91
C VAL A 59 -7.31 2.85 -19.69
N ASN A 60 -7.17 2.79 -21.01
CA ASN A 60 -8.03 1.93 -21.85
C ASN A 60 -7.87 0.45 -21.48
N ALA A 61 -6.67 -0.02 -21.22
CA ALA A 61 -6.43 -1.41 -20.82
C ALA A 61 -7.01 -1.73 -19.43
N ILE A 62 -6.88 -0.81 -18.46
CA ILE A 62 -7.52 -0.92 -17.14
C ILE A 62 -9.04 -1.00 -17.29
N GLN A 63 -9.62 -0.09 -18.07
CA GLN A 63 -11.07 -0.04 -18.28
C GLN A 63 -11.59 -1.36 -18.86
N ARG A 64 -10.92 -1.93 -19.85
CA ARG A 64 -11.30 -3.22 -20.43
C ARG A 64 -11.24 -4.37 -19.43
N ALA A 65 -10.21 -4.44 -18.62
CA ALA A 65 -10.10 -5.46 -17.57
C ALA A 65 -11.20 -5.32 -16.51
N LEU A 66 -11.53 -4.08 -16.12
CA LEU A 66 -12.60 -3.81 -15.16
C LEU A 66 -13.98 -4.15 -15.75
N GLU A 67 -14.27 -3.76 -16.98
CA GLU A 67 -15.53 -4.07 -17.67
C GLU A 67 -15.78 -5.59 -17.73
N GLU A 68 -14.75 -6.38 -18.05
CA GLU A 68 -14.85 -7.83 -18.10
C GLU A 68 -15.13 -8.43 -16.71
N ALA A 69 -14.43 -7.96 -15.67
CA ALA A 69 -14.64 -8.38 -14.29
C ALA A 69 -16.04 -8.01 -13.78
N GLU A 70 -16.53 -6.80 -14.09
CA GLU A 70 -17.89 -6.34 -13.75
C GLU A 70 -18.96 -7.23 -14.38
N LEU A 71 -18.80 -7.57 -15.67
CA LEU A 71 -19.74 -8.43 -16.37
C LEU A 71 -19.81 -9.83 -15.74
N MET A 72 -18.66 -10.42 -15.39
CA MET A 72 -18.61 -11.73 -14.78
C MET A 72 -19.20 -11.73 -13.36
N ALA A 73 -18.87 -10.72 -12.55
CA ALA A 73 -19.32 -10.60 -11.17
C ALA A 73 -20.76 -10.04 -11.04
N ASP A 74 -21.32 -9.51 -12.11
CA ASP A 74 -22.60 -8.80 -12.12
C ASP A 74 -22.65 -7.70 -11.05
N CYS A 75 -21.66 -6.82 -11.07
CA CYS A 75 -21.48 -5.70 -10.14
C CYS A 75 -20.96 -4.46 -10.85
N LYS A 76 -20.90 -3.34 -10.11
CA LYS A 76 -20.16 -2.14 -10.48
C LYS A 76 -18.97 -1.96 -9.55
N ILE A 77 -17.81 -1.66 -10.14
CA ILE A 77 -16.55 -1.46 -9.43
C ILE A 77 -16.36 0.05 -9.24
N ASN A 78 -16.37 0.51 -7.98
CA ASN A 78 -16.14 1.90 -7.61
C ASN A 78 -14.82 2.11 -6.90
N GLU A 79 -14.29 1.05 -6.26
CA GLU A 79 -13.05 1.07 -5.48
C GLU A 79 -12.21 -0.16 -5.82
N VAL A 80 -10.89 0.01 -5.83
CA VAL A 80 -9.95 -1.07 -6.07
C VAL A 80 -8.77 -0.99 -5.11
N TYR A 81 -8.22 -2.14 -4.75
CA TYR A 81 -6.91 -2.27 -4.14
C TYR A 81 -5.90 -2.53 -5.25
N THR A 82 -4.89 -1.68 -5.34
CA THR A 82 -3.84 -1.82 -6.34
C THR A 82 -2.45 -1.64 -5.72
N GLY A 83 -1.47 -2.33 -6.26
CA GLY A 83 -0.07 -2.14 -5.94
C GLY A 83 0.61 -1.24 -6.96
N ILE A 84 1.73 -0.68 -6.55
CA ILE A 84 2.64 0.06 -7.43
C ILE A 84 4.02 -0.58 -7.38
N ALA A 85 4.67 -0.65 -8.53
CA ALA A 85 6.03 -1.16 -8.66
C ALA A 85 6.76 -0.41 -9.77
N GLY A 86 8.08 -0.45 -9.71
CA GLY A 86 8.93 0.15 -10.74
C GLY A 86 10.21 0.73 -10.13
N SER A 87 11.19 1.03 -10.98
CA SER A 87 12.49 1.56 -10.57
C SER A 87 12.44 2.98 -9.97
N HIS A 88 11.30 3.66 -10.10
CA HIS A 88 11.05 4.97 -9.49
C HIS A 88 10.61 4.87 -8.02
N ILE A 89 10.20 3.68 -7.55
CA ILE A 89 9.94 3.41 -6.14
C ILE A 89 11.28 3.11 -5.47
N LYS A 90 11.69 3.96 -4.56
CA LYS A 90 12.97 3.87 -3.85
C LYS A 90 12.71 3.82 -2.35
N GLY A 91 13.50 3.03 -1.65
CA GLY A 91 13.54 2.99 -0.20
C GLY A 91 14.95 3.25 0.31
N PHE A 92 15.06 3.88 1.45
CA PHE A 92 16.31 4.03 2.18
C PHE A 92 16.01 4.05 3.69
N ASN A 93 17.00 3.66 4.47
CA ASN A 93 16.91 3.74 5.92
C ASN A 93 17.38 5.11 6.39
N SER A 94 16.78 5.59 7.45
CA SER A 94 17.15 6.83 8.12
C SER A 94 17.10 6.62 9.62
N ASP A 95 18.06 7.20 10.32
CA ASP A 95 18.19 7.12 11.76
C ASP A 95 17.89 8.49 12.38
N GLY A 96 17.17 8.47 13.51
CA GLY A 96 16.95 9.62 14.35
C GLY A 96 17.45 9.32 15.77
N MET A 97 17.89 10.33 16.48
CA MET A 97 18.32 10.21 17.86
C MET A 97 17.77 11.37 18.68
N VAL A 98 17.24 11.06 19.86
CA VAL A 98 16.81 12.06 20.85
C VAL A 98 17.19 11.64 22.25
N PRO A 99 17.59 12.57 23.12
CA PRO A 99 17.84 12.26 24.52
C PRO A 99 16.52 12.03 25.27
N ILE A 100 16.52 11.06 26.18
CA ILE A 100 15.42 10.78 27.12
C ILE A 100 15.61 11.64 28.37
N LYS A 101 14.58 12.43 28.73
CA LYS A 101 14.69 13.39 29.85
C LYS A 101 14.40 12.77 31.22
N ASP A 102 13.50 11.83 31.27
CA ASP A 102 12.91 11.31 32.51
C ASP A 102 13.39 9.88 32.85
N LYS A 103 14.51 9.45 32.27
CA LYS A 103 15.09 8.10 32.43
C LYS A 103 14.17 6.95 32.00
N GLU A 104 13.01 7.25 31.49
CA GLU A 104 12.04 6.30 30.98
C GLU A 104 11.48 6.82 29.64
N VAL A 105 11.42 5.94 28.66
CA VAL A 105 10.92 6.27 27.33
C VAL A 105 9.42 6.52 27.37
N THR A 106 8.99 7.66 26.89
CA THR A 106 7.60 8.04 26.76
C THR A 106 7.13 8.00 25.30
N GLU A 107 5.81 8.02 25.06
CA GLU A 107 5.27 8.15 23.70
C GLU A 107 5.77 9.41 22.98
N LYS A 108 5.96 10.51 23.72
CA LYS A 108 6.52 11.75 23.17
C LYS A 108 7.96 11.62 22.70
N ASP A 109 8.75 10.77 23.35
CA ASP A 109 10.12 10.50 22.93
C ASP A 109 10.13 9.69 21.64
N VAL A 110 9.20 8.75 21.51
CA VAL A 110 8.99 8.00 20.26
C VAL A 110 8.57 8.93 19.13
N GLU A 111 7.61 9.84 19.34
CA GLU A 111 7.23 10.85 18.36
C GLU A 111 8.43 11.73 17.95
N ARG A 112 9.20 12.20 18.92
CA ARG A 112 10.38 13.05 18.67
C ARG A 112 11.47 12.35 17.88
N VAL A 113 11.78 11.10 18.18
CA VAL A 113 12.81 10.33 17.45
C VAL A 113 12.34 10.02 16.02
N MET A 114 11.05 9.74 15.85
CA MET A 114 10.45 9.56 14.52
C MET A 114 10.51 10.83 13.69
N GLU A 115 10.22 12.00 14.29
CA GLU A 115 10.37 13.29 13.59
C GLU A 115 11.83 13.58 13.22
N ALA A 116 12.77 13.26 14.10
CA ALA A 116 14.20 13.38 13.81
C ALA A 116 14.63 12.48 12.64
N ALA A 117 14.16 11.23 12.61
CA ALA A 117 14.44 10.30 11.52
C ALA A 117 13.78 10.73 10.18
N LYS A 118 12.65 11.41 10.22
CA LYS A 118 11.96 11.95 9.03
C LYS A 118 12.63 13.19 8.43
N ALA A 119 13.50 13.87 9.18
CA ALA A 119 14.15 15.10 8.76
C ALA A 119 15.27 14.86 7.73
N VAL A 120 14.94 14.17 6.64
CA VAL A 120 15.85 13.88 5.53
C VAL A 120 15.51 14.72 4.30
N ASN A 121 16.52 15.10 3.55
CA ASN A 121 16.32 15.80 2.30
C ASN A 121 15.82 14.84 1.22
N ILE A 122 14.60 15.09 0.77
CA ILE A 122 13.98 14.36 -0.35
C ILE A 122 14.06 15.23 -1.59
N PRO A 123 14.50 14.67 -2.75
CA PRO A 123 14.49 15.39 -4.01
C PRO A 123 13.12 15.99 -4.32
N ALA A 124 13.10 17.18 -4.92
CA ALA A 124 11.86 17.93 -5.18
C ALA A 124 10.87 17.22 -6.14
N ASP A 125 11.37 16.27 -6.92
CA ASP A 125 10.61 15.42 -7.85
C ASP A 125 10.10 14.12 -7.19
N GLN A 126 10.30 13.94 -5.88
CA GLN A 126 9.90 12.74 -5.13
C GLN A 126 8.94 13.10 -3.99
N GLN A 127 8.15 12.12 -3.62
CA GLN A 127 7.25 12.19 -2.48
C GLN A 127 7.38 10.94 -1.61
N ILE A 128 7.23 11.13 -0.30
CA ILE A 128 7.22 10.01 0.65
C ILE A 128 5.89 9.26 0.47
N LEU A 129 5.97 7.97 0.13
CA LEU A 129 4.82 7.08 0.07
C LEU A 129 4.49 6.50 1.44
N HIS A 130 5.51 6.06 2.18
CA HIS A 130 5.35 5.42 3.47
C HIS A 130 6.60 5.58 4.33
N ILE A 131 6.41 5.62 5.64
CA ILE A 131 7.47 5.59 6.65
C ILE A 131 7.16 4.40 7.56
N LEU A 132 8.12 3.48 7.66
CA LEU A 132 7.99 2.26 8.46
C LEU A 132 9.07 2.25 9.53
N ASN A 133 8.65 2.11 10.79
CA ASN A 133 9.58 1.86 11.88
C ASN A 133 10.22 0.49 11.67
N GLN A 134 11.54 0.42 11.73
CA GLN A 134 12.26 -0.84 11.68
C GLN A 134 12.47 -1.37 13.10
N GLU A 135 13.23 -0.65 13.90
CA GLU A 135 13.53 -0.96 15.28
C GLU A 135 13.85 0.32 16.06
N PHE A 136 13.87 0.21 17.37
CA PHE A 136 14.40 1.23 18.26
C PHE A 136 15.67 0.70 18.94
N ILE A 137 16.59 1.61 19.23
CA ILE A 137 17.80 1.31 19.95
C ILE A 137 17.80 2.19 21.21
N ILE A 138 17.94 1.58 22.38
CA ILE A 138 17.97 2.29 23.67
C ILE A 138 19.30 1.98 24.35
N ASP A 139 20.14 2.99 24.52
CA ASP A 139 21.46 2.89 25.14
C ASP A 139 22.31 1.72 24.60
N GLY A 140 22.22 1.48 23.28
CA GLY A 140 22.94 0.40 22.59
C GLY A 140 22.23 -0.96 22.62
N GLN A 141 21.05 -1.06 23.20
CA GLN A 141 20.21 -2.24 23.07
C GLN A 141 19.40 -2.16 21.77
N GLU A 142 19.72 -3.01 20.83
CA GLU A 142 19.09 -3.14 19.51
C GLU A 142 17.81 -4.00 19.56
N ASP A 143 17.12 -4.11 18.45
CA ASP A 143 15.91 -4.95 18.23
C ASP A 143 14.71 -4.62 19.13
N VAL A 144 14.63 -3.41 19.68
CA VAL A 144 13.49 -3.00 20.51
C VAL A 144 12.30 -2.63 19.60
N ARG A 145 11.16 -3.28 19.80
CA ARG A 145 9.93 -3.00 19.05
C ARG A 145 8.96 -2.10 19.80
N GLU A 146 8.89 -2.26 21.10
CA GLU A 146 8.03 -1.51 22.02
C GLU A 146 8.89 -0.76 23.04
N PRO A 147 9.36 0.45 22.72
CA PRO A 147 10.31 1.17 23.56
C PRO A 147 9.68 1.86 24.78
N VAL A 148 8.37 2.16 24.74
CA VAL A 148 7.69 2.91 25.80
C VAL A 148 7.73 2.16 27.13
N GLY A 149 8.14 2.87 28.20
CA GLY A 149 8.33 2.29 29.53
C GLY A 149 9.70 1.68 29.78
N MET A 150 10.57 1.60 28.77
CA MET A 150 11.94 1.15 28.97
C MET A 150 12.80 2.27 29.58
N SER A 151 13.75 1.88 30.46
CA SER A 151 14.72 2.82 31.02
C SER A 151 15.81 3.13 30.00
N GLY A 152 16.22 4.40 29.92
CA GLY A 152 17.28 4.87 29.03
C GLY A 152 17.73 6.28 29.37
N ILE A 153 18.82 6.73 28.73
CA ILE A 153 19.44 8.05 28.96
C ILE A 153 19.24 8.96 27.73
#